data_7b135b0f1fc312f7509995b2d6b3a4d3
#
_entry.id   7b135b0f1fc312f7509995b2d6b3a4d3
#
_cell.length_a   1.000
_cell.length_b   1.000
_cell.length_c   1.000
_cell.angle_alpha   90.00
_cell.angle_beta   90.00
_cell.angle_gamma   90.00
#
_symmetry.space_group_name_H-M   'P 1'
#
loop_
_entity.id
_entity.type
_entity.pdbx_description
1 polymer ?
#
loop_
_entity_poly.entity_id
_entity_poly.type
_entity_poly.pdbx_seq_one_letter_code
_entity_poly.pdbx_strand_id
1 'polypeptide(L)'
;MEKSQIDEISDLLLSYSAGEYHVKGEISENFDDIDMIISGINMLGEELRSTNVSKEYFSSIFNTVTDLVMIVDESGSLIDVNLAVINLLGFTEEELLNHSILNLLADSKSSLFKKIKRNLKKEENNYIVESELTTKDKKIVFGLFTCSKIFDRNGEFNGYLISVKDITAQKENEKLILKTIISTQGAEQRRVADDLHDSLGQELSMAQLMLSNFSRFEVADKEYYNLLELCNEILENSIKHLREICFDLMPNVLVKGGLEKAVETLVGKLESADKIEIDFVNTENFPRLFSELEIVIYRIIQEFINNMIKHSTANKLNIHLIEHDNKVEITLSENGQGFNMAKLDNVGDNRGISNIRTKVLAYNGEYKLNSEPGKGTELWVEFPKKEKDE
;
A
#
# COMPACT_ATOMS: atom_id res chain seq x y z
N MET A 1 -76.94 9.18 16.23
CA MET A 1 -75.99 8.16 15.76
C MET A 1 -74.98 8.72 14.75
N GLU A 2 -75.39 9.25 13.62
CA GLU A 2 -74.47 9.76 12.57
C GLU A 2 -73.46 10.83 13.02
N LYS A 3 -73.85 11.73 13.96
CA LYS A 3 -72.92 12.77 14.44
C LYS A 3 -71.79 12.20 15.30
N SER A 4 -72.03 11.09 16.04
CA SER A 4 -71.03 10.40 16.87
C SER A 4 -70.01 9.64 16.00
N GLN A 5 -70.42 9.07 14.89
CA GLN A 5 -69.53 8.30 13.99
C GLN A 5 -68.67 9.22 13.11
N ILE A 6 -69.15 10.42 12.72
CA ILE A 6 -68.34 11.43 12.05
C ILE A 6 -67.26 12.00 12.98
N ASP A 7 -67.57 12.18 14.28
CA ASP A 7 -66.59 12.59 15.27
C ASP A 7 -65.50 11.51 15.43
N GLU A 8 -65.88 10.22 15.44
CA GLU A 8 -64.94 9.10 15.48
C GLU A 8 -64.00 9.06 14.27
N ILE A 9 -64.51 9.26 13.04
CA ILE A 9 -63.68 9.36 11.84
C ILE A 9 -62.70 10.52 11.97
N SER A 10 -63.13 11.67 12.48
CA SER A 10 -62.27 12.82 12.70
C SER A 10 -61.16 12.56 13.68
N ASP A 11 -61.50 11.93 14.81
CA ASP A 11 -60.51 11.54 15.84
C ASP A 11 -59.50 10.51 15.30
N LEU A 12 -59.94 9.55 14.49
CA LEU A 12 -59.09 8.57 13.86
C LEU A 12 -58.08 9.22 12.89
N LEU A 13 -58.53 10.15 12.06
CA LEU A 13 -57.70 10.89 11.14
C LEU A 13 -56.69 11.80 11.88
N LEU A 14 -57.11 12.41 12.99
CA LEU A 14 -56.23 13.18 13.87
C LEU A 14 -55.15 12.29 14.50
N SER A 15 -55.50 11.10 15.01
CA SER A 15 -54.55 10.13 15.52
C SER A 15 -53.54 9.70 14.45
N TYR A 16 -53.99 9.46 13.23
CA TYR A 16 -53.08 9.09 12.13
C TYR A 16 -52.17 10.25 11.72
N SER A 17 -52.66 11.48 11.77
CA SER A 17 -51.86 12.67 11.51
C SER A 17 -50.76 12.87 12.57
N ALA A 18 -51.00 12.38 13.78
CA ALA A 18 -50.05 12.36 14.92
C ALA A 18 -49.09 11.15 14.88
N GLY A 19 -49.22 10.25 13.89
CA GLY A 19 -48.37 9.03 13.76
C GLY A 19 -48.88 7.81 14.55
N GLU A 20 -50.07 7.89 15.15
CA GLU A 20 -50.68 6.82 15.96
C GLU A 20 -51.50 5.84 15.11
N TYR A 21 -50.80 5.15 14.16
CA TYR A 21 -51.43 4.24 13.18
C TYR A 21 -52.00 2.94 13.77
N HIS A 22 -51.83 2.71 15.08
CA HIS A 22 -52.34 1.51 15.77
C HIS A 22 -53.80 1.66 16.21
N VAL A 23 -54.30 2.87 16.24
CA VAL A 23 -55.69 3.17 16.58
C VAL A 23 -56.62 2.68 15.50
N LYS A 24 -57.73 2.01 15.87
CA LYS A 24 -58.74 1.52 14.92
C LYS A 24 -60.08 2.01 15.31
N GLY A 25 -60.87 2.44 14.33
CA GLY A 25 -62.28 2.76 14.52
C GLY A 25 -63.16 1.50 14.59
N GLU A 26 -64.22 1.57 15.35
CA GLU A 26 -65.17 0.47 15.57
C GLU A 26 -66.12 0.35 14.38
N ILE A 27 -66.38 -0.87 13.91
CA ILE A 27 -67.29 -1.17 12.80
C ILE A 27 -68.60 -1.71 13.46
N SER A 28 -69.70 -1.11 13.13
CA SER A 28 -70.98 -1.51 13.69
C SER A 28 -71.50 -2.82 13.10
N GLU A 29 -72.43 -3.50 13.79
CA GLU A 29 -73.06 -4.73 13.32
C GLU A 29 -73.90 -4.54 12.04
N ASN A 30 -74.33 -3.32 11.71
CA ASN A 30 -75.21 -3.04 10.60
C ASN A 30 -74.48 -2.82 9.27
N PHE A 31 -73.18 -2.59 9.29
CA PHE A 31 -72.30 -2.42 8.15
C PHE A 31 -72.82 -1.37 7.15
N ASP A 32 -73.03 -0.15 7.62
CA ASP A 32 -73.50 0.95 6.81
C ASP A 32 -72.39 1.67 5.99
N ASP A 33 -72.74 2.72 5.26
CA ASP A 33 -71.77 3.46 4.42
C ASP A 33 -70.62 4.10 5.25
N ILE A 34 -70.90 4.44 6.52
CA ILE A 34 -69.89 5.00 7.42
C ILE A 34 -68.91 3.92 7.88
N ASP A 35 -69.42 2.71 8.15
CA ASP A 35 -68.59 1.56 8.47
C ASP A 35 -67.63 1.19 7.35
N MET A 36 -68.04 1.35 6.08
CA MET A 36 -67.15 1.18 4.95
C MET A 36 -66.00 2.23 4.91
N ILE A 37 -66.30 3.47 5.30
CA ILE A 37 -65.28 4.53 5.42
C ILE A 37 -64.32 4.22 6.55
N ILE A 38 -64.81 3.84 7.70
CA ILE A 38 -64.02 3.45 8.91
C ILE A 38 -63.11 2.24 8.56
N SER A 39 -63.65 1.24 7.84
CA SER A 39 -62.87 0.08 7.38
C SER A 39 -61.75 0.50 6.42
N GLY A 40 -62.04 1.44 5.49
CA GLY A 40 -61.00 1.98 4.59
C GLY A 40 -59.89 2.73 5.34
N ILE A 41 -60.27 3.53 6.36
CA ILE A 41 -59.32 4.25 7.21
C ILE A 41 -58.47 3.25 8.02
N ASN A 42 -59.11 2.22 8.60
CA ASN A 42 -58.38 1.17 9.30
C ASN A 42 -57.35 0.44 8.44
N MET A 43 -57.72 0.11 7.17
CA MET A 43 -56.78 -0.46 6.19
C MET A 43 -55.63 0.50 5.87
N LEU A 44 -55.93 1.80 5.70
CA LEU A 44 -54.90 2.81 5.49
C LEU A 44 -53.92 2.89 6.68
N GLY A 45 -54.47 2.84 7.92
CA GLY A 45 -53.66 2.82 9.13
C GLY A 45 -52.75 1.60 9.22
N GLU A 46 -53.21 0.42 8.82
CA GLU A 46 -52.40 -0.79 8.78
C GLU A 46 -51.27 -0.68 7.70
N GLU A 47 -51.59 -0.13 6.56
CA GLU A 47 -50.60 0.10 5.48
C GLU A 47 -49.53 1.11 5.90
N LEU A 48 -49.96 2.28 6.46
CA LEU A 48 -49.04 3.28 6.98
C LEU A 48 -48.15 2.74 8.09
N ARG A 49 -48.73 1.97 9.04
CA ARG A 49 -47.99 1.30 10.09
C ARG A 49 -46.93 0.34 9.55
N SER A 50 -47.30 -0.53 8.61
CA SER A 50 -46.36 -1.48 7.99
C SER A 50 -45.21 -0.78 7.24
N THR A 51 -45.54 0.31 6.59
CA THR A 51 -44.56 1.12 5.85
C THR A 51 -43.62 1.85 6.80
N ASN A 52 -44.14 2.43 7.88
CA ASN A 52 -43.34 3.14 8.87
C ASN A 52 -42.42 2.19 9.67
N VAL A 53 -42.93 1.03 10.11
CA VAL A 53 -42.12 -0.01 10.75
C VAL A 53 -41.00 -0.48 9.82
N SER A 54 -41.28 -0.66 8.53
CA SER A 54 -40.26 -1.05 7.53
C SER A 54 -39.19 0.03 7.37
N LYS A 55 -39.58 1.30 7.38
CA LYS A 55 -38.64 2.43 7.28
C LYS A 55 -37.77 2.56 8.51
N GLU A 56 -38.34 2.47 9.70
CA GLU A 56 -37.60 2.51 10.96
C GLU A 56 -36.62 1.34 11.09
N TYR A 57 -37.05 0.14 10.69
CA TYR A 57 -36.23 -1.06 10.69
C TYR A 57 -35.05 -0.92 9.71
N PHE A 58 -35.32 -0.44 8.49
CA PHE A 58 -34.28 -0.14 7.51
C PHE A 58 -33.28 0.89 8.05
N SER A 59 -33.77 2.02 8.57
CA SER A 59 -32.91 3.07 9.15
C SER A 59 -32.05 2.54 10.31
N SER A 60 -32.66 1.69 11.17
CA SER A 60 -31.93 1.06 12.28
C SER A 60 -30.79 0.16 11.77
N ILE A 61 -31.07 -0.73 10.81
CA ILE A 61 -30.04 -1.59 10.22
C ILE A 61 -28.97 -0.74 9.53
N PHE A 62 -29.39 0.19 8.67
CA PHE A 62 -28.50 1.04 7.88
C PHE A 62 -27.50 1.80 8.75
N ASN A 63 -27.98 2.32 9.90
CA ASN A 63 -27.16 3.08 10.84
C ASN A 63 -26.40 2.22 11.87
N THR A 64 -26.74 0.95 12.02
CA THR A 64 -26.02 0.03 12.91
C THR A 64 -24.81 -0.61 12.24
N VAL A 65 -24.80 -0.67 10.90
CA VAL A 65 -23.65 -1.18 10.13
C VAL A 65 -22.43 -0.30 10.37
N THR A 66 -21.33 -0.94 10.77
CA THR A 66 -20.05 -0.27 11.06
C THR A 66 -19.27 0.15 9.81
N ASP A 67 -19.51 -0.53 8.70
CA ASP A 67 -18.95 -0.13 7.41
C ASP A 67 -19.65 1.15 6.91
N LEU A 68 -18.93 1.97 6.18
CA LEU A 68 -19.50 3.16 5.56
C LEU A 68 -20.44 2.71 4.43
N VAL A 69 -21.71 3.06 4.53
CA VAL A 69 -22.69 2.74 3.49
C VAL A 69 -23.22 4.03 2.87
N MET A 70 -23.11 4.11 1.56
CA MET A 70 -23.51 5.28 0.75
C MET A 70 -24.39 4.83 -0.40
N ILE A 71 -25.47 5.54 -0.63
CA ILE A 71 -26.33 5.39 -1.81
C ILE A 71 -26.07 6.57 -2.74
N VAL A 72 -25.74 6.28 -4.00
CA VAL A 72 -25.47 7.31 -5.00
C VAL A 72 -26.36 7.11 -6.23
N ASP A 73 -26.71 8.22 -6.87
CA ASP A 73 -27.43 8.20 -8.15
C ASP A 73 -26.53 7.76 -9.32
N GLU A 74 -27.10 7.74 -10.53
CA GLU A 74 -26.36 7.46 -11.76
C GLU A 74 -25.19 8.40 -12.01
N SER A 75 -25.24 9.64 -11.54
CA SER A 75 -24.18 10.63 -11.74
C SER A 75 -23.04 10.45 -10.74
N GLY A 76 -23.27 9.78 -9.62
CA GLY A 76 -22.37 9.64 -8.48
C GLY A 76 -22.62 10.68 -7.38
N SER A 77 -23.79 11.33 -7.40
CA SER A 77 -24.23 12.23 -6.31
C SER A 77 -24.77 11.40 -5.15
N LEU A 78 -24.39 11.75 -3.93
CA LEU A 78 -24.82 11.08 -2.70
C LEU A 78 -26.30 11.36 -2.45
N ILE A 79 -27.10 10.30 -2.35
CA ILE A 79 -28.54 10.34 -2.04
C ILE A 79 -28.75 10.09 -0.54
N ASP A 80 -28.00 9.13 0.02
CA ASP A 80 -28.13 8.74 1.43
C ASP A 80 -26.80 8.20 1.97
N VAL A 81 -26.55 8.38 3.26
CA VAL A 81 -25.33 7.94 3.93
C VAL A 81 -25.67 7.46 5.35
N ASN A 82 -25.03 6.39 5.82
CA ASN A 82 -25.23 5.93 7.19
C ASN A 82 -24.40 6.72 8.21
N LEU A 83 -24.69 6.53 9.50
CA LEU A 83 -23.97 7.20 10.60
C LEU A 83 -22.47 6.90 10.59
N ALA A 84 -22.03 5.74 10.13
CA ALA A 84 -20.61 5.41 10.03
C ALA A 84 -19.86 6.38 9.10
N VAL A 85 -20.46 6.79 7.98
CA VAL A 85 -19.87 7.79 7.06
C VAL A 85 -19.68 9.13 7.77
N ILE A 86 -20.71 9.61 8.47
CA ILE A 86 -20.71 10.89 9.20
C ILE A 86 -19.61 10.86 10.28
N ASN A 87 -19.60 9.79 11.10
CA ASN A 87 -18.67 9.66 12.22
C ASN A 87 -17.20 9.53 11.79
N LEU A 88 -16.93 8.74 10.75
CA LEU A 88 -15.55 8.49 10.31
C LEU A 88 -15.00 9.65 9.50
N LEU A 89 -15.78 10.19 8.56
CA LEU A 89 -15.30 11.24 7.68
C LEU A 89 -15.42 12.65 8.27
N GLY A 90 -16.25 12.84 9.31
CA GLY A 90 -16.40 14.10 10.03
C GLY A 90 -17.21 15.18 9.32
N PHE A 91 -17.91 14.83 8.23
CA PHE A 91 -18.85 15.72 7.56
C PHE A 91 -20.26 15.58 8.15
N THR A 92 -21.06 16.62 8.07
CA THR A 92 -22.50 16.53 8.38
C THR A 92 -23.25 15.90 7.21
N GLU A 93 -24.44 15.35 7.46
CA GLU A 93 -25.28 14.78 6.41
C GLU A 93 -25.61 15.83 5.34
N GLU A 94 -25.93 17.08 5.74
CA GLU A 94 -26.22 18.19 4.83
C GLU A 94 -25.03 18.55 3.93
N GLU A 95 -23.80 18.41 4.44
CA GLU A 95 -22.58 18.64 3.66
C GLU A 95 -22.29 17.51 2.65
N LEU A 96 -22.84 16.32 2.87
CA LEU A 96 -22.62 15.15 2.03
C LEU A 96 -23.68 15.00 0.95
N LEU A 97 -24.95 15.21 1.31
CA LEU A 97 -26.08 15.00 0.38
C LEU A 97 -26.00 15.94 -0.83
N ASN A 98 -26.35 15.40 -1.99
CA ASN A 98 -26.28 16.06 -3.30
C ASN A 98 -24.85 16.45 -3.77
N HIS A 99 -23.80 16.10 -3.01
CA HIS A 99 -22.42 16.25 -3.46
C HIS A 99 -21.93 14.97 -4.14
N SER A 100 -20.95 15.11 -5.01
CA SER A 100 -20.35 13.95 -5.68
C SER A 100 -19.48 13.13 -4.72
N ILE A 101 -19.61 11.80 -4.76
CA ILE A 101 -18.72 10.87 -4.05
C ILE A 101 -17.24 11.12 -4.39
N LEU A 102 -16.93 11.67 -5.55
CA LEU A 102 -15.57 12.02 -5.95
C LEU A 102 -14.92 13.06 -5.03
N ASN A 103 -15.72 13.88 -4.35
CA ASN A 103 -15.21 14.88 -3.40
C ASN A 103 -14.68 14.23 -2.10
N LEU A 104 -15.07 12.99 -1.83
CA LEU A 104 -14.60 12.20 -0.70
C LEU A 104 -13.33 11.41 -1.01
N LEU A 105 -12.92 11.29 -2.28
CA LEU A 105 -11.71 10.57 -2.67
C LEU A 105 -10.47 11.45 -2.49
N ALA A 106 -9.39 10.88 -2.00
CA ALA A 106 -8.11 11.58 -1.83
C ALA A 106 -7.55 12.09 -3.16
N ASP A 107 -7.76 11.34 -4.26
CA ASP A 107 -7.53 11.79 -5.62
C ASP A 107 -8.86 12.13 -6.30
N SER A 108 -9.23 13.39 -6.29
CA SER A 108 -10.46 13.90 -6.94
C SER A 108 -10.47 13.72 -8.47
N LYS A 109 -9.30 13.49 -9.10
CA LYS A 109 -9.16 13.14 -10.54
C LYS A 109 -9.28 11.62 -10.77
N SER A 110 -9.49 10.85 -9.70
CA SER A 110 -9.60 9.41 -9.75
C SER A 110 -10.63 8.97 -10.80
N SER A 111 -10.21 8.06 -11.64
CA SER A 111 -11.11 7.38 -12.59
C SER A 111 -11.99 6.33 -11.91
N LEU A 112 -12.02 6.28 -10.56
CA LEU A 112 -12.68 5.25 -9.77
C LEU A 112 -14.15 5.08 -10.17
N PHE A 113 -14.93 6.15 -10.16
CA PHE A 113 -16.35 6.05 -10.50
C PHE A 113 -16.58 5.63 -11.96
N LYS A 114 -15.70 6.03 -12.89
CA LYS A 114 -15.73 5.55 -14.27
C LYS A 114 -15.40 4.04 -14.35
N LYS A 115 -14.45 3.56 -13.52
CA LYS A 115 -14.11 2.13 -13.43
C LYS A 115 -15.26 1.34 -12.84
N ILE A 116 -15.91 1.83 -11.77
CA ILE A 116 -17.11 1.23 -11.17
C ILE A 116 -18.18 1.07 -12.22
N LYS A 117 -18.56 2.15 -12.92
CA LYS A 117 -19.59 2.12 -13.98
C LYS A 117 -19.24 1.13 -15.09
N ARG A 118 -17.99 1.09 -15.54
CA ARG A 118 -17.54 0.22 -16.61
C ARG A 118 -17.62 -1.25 -16.22
N ASN A 119 -17.17 -1.59 -15.00
CA ASN A 119 -17.12 -2.98 -14.53
C ASN A 119 -18.51 -3.50 -14.18
N LEU A 120 -19.35 -2.70 -13.55
CA LEU A 120 -20.75 -3.08 -13.29
C LEU A 120 -21.63 -3.17 -14.56
N LYS A 121 -21.20 -2.60 -15.71
CA LYS A 121 -21.86 -2.81 -17.01
C LYS A 121 -21.59 -4.18 -17.62
N LYS A 122 -20.52 -4.88 -17.21
CA LYS A 122 -20.07 -6.18 -17.75
C LYS A 122 -20.74 -7.39 -17.08
N GLU A 123 -21.97 -7.27 -16.55
CA GLU A 123 -22.73 -8.34 -15.89
C GLU A 123 -22.22 -8.78 -14.51
N GLU A 124 -21.21 -8.13 -13.94
CA GLU A 124 -20.80 -8.39 -12.56
C GLU A 124 -21.78 -7.72 -11.60
N ASN A 125 -22.36 -8.49 -10.67
CA ASN A 125 -23.30 -7.96 -9.67
C ASN A 125 -22.61 -7.02 -8.68
N ASN A 126 -21.33 -7.25 -8.39
CA ASN A 126 -20.53 -6.47 -7.47
C ASN A 126 -19.16 -6.16 -8.07
N TYR A 127 -18.65 -4.98 -7.78
CA TYR A 127 -17.28 -4.57 -8.10
C TYR A 127 -16.54 -4.18 -6.82
N ILE A 128 -15.37 -4.80 -6.60
CA ILE A 128 -14.55 -4.56 -5.40
C ILE A 128 -13.26 -3.86 -5.82
N VAL A 129 -12.90 -2.81 -5.09
CA VAL A 129 -11.68 -2.03 -5.36
C VAL A 129 -11.18 -1.32 -4.09
N GLU A 130 -9.88 -1.28 -3.90
CA GLU A 130 -9.26 -0.44 -2.87
C GLU A 130 -9.11 0.99 -3.37
N SER A 131 -9.42 1.96 -2.52
CA SER A 131 -9.21 3.39 -2.79
C SER A 131 -9.08 4.17 -1.48
N GLU A 132 -8.69 5.42 -1.57
CA GLU A 132 -8.47 6.30 -0.44
C GLU A 132 -9.58 7.34 -0.34
N LEU A 133 -10.10 7.51 0.88
CA LEU A 133 -11.04 8.57 1.24
C LEU A 133 -10.29 9.68 1.99
N THR A 134 -10.80 10.89 1.89
CA THR A 134 -10.31 12.04 2.66
C THR A 134 -11.38 12.49 3.65
N THR A 135 -11.00 12.59 4.92
CA THR A 135 -11.85 13.16 5.96
C THR A 135 -11.90 14.68 5.84
N LYS A 136 -12.84 15.32 6.55
CA LYS A 136 -12.95 16.78 6.65
C LYS A 136 -11.64 17.43 7.15
N ASP A 137 -10.94 16.76 8.06
CA ASP A 137 -9.62 17.18 8.60
C ASP A 137 -8.45 16.80 7.69
N LYS A 138 -8.73 16.40 6.43
CA LYS A 138 -7.71 16.01 5.43
C LYS A 138 -6.87 14.79 5.81
N LYS A 139 -7.34 13.94 6.71
CA LYS A 139 -6.74 12.63 6.96
C LYS A 139 -7.15 11.65 5.86
N ILE A 140 -6.24 10.74 5.51
CA ILE A 140 -6.49 9.69 4.53
C ILE A 140 -7.00 8.45 5.26
N VAL A 141 -8.08 7.86 4.76
CA VAL A 141 -8.66 6.59 5.20
C VAL A 141 -8.59 5.61 4.03
N PHE A 142 -7.95 4.48 4.23
CA PHE A 142 -7.90 3.41 3.23
C PHE A 142 -9.18 2.60 3.26
N GLY A 143 -9.91 2.57 2.14
CA GLY A 143 -11.19 1.89 2.02
C GLY A 143 -11.17 0.73 1.03
N LEU A 144 -11.79 -0.39 1.41
CA LEU A 144 -12.16 -1.44 0.48
C LEU A 144 -13.61 -1.20 0.05
N PHE A 145 -13.78 -0.72 -1.17
CA PHE A 145 -15.07 -0.37 -1.76
C PHE A 145 -15.72 -1.60 -2.38
N THR A 146 -16.94 -1.89 -1.98
CA THR A 146 -17.82 -2.86 -2.63
C THR A 146 -19.00 -2.10 -3.24
N CYS A 147 -19.12 -2.14 -4.55
CA CYS A 147 -20.12 -1.38 -5.30
C CYS A 147 -21.11 -2.32 -5.99
N SER A 148 -22.40 -2.07 -5.82
CA SER A 148 -23.50 -2.86 -6.38
C SER A 148 -24.55 -1.94 -7.03
N LYS A 149 -25.30 -2.45 -8.00
CA LYS A 149 -26.44 -1.74 -8.59
C LYS A 149 -27.66 -1.84 -7.67
N ILE A 150 -28.43 -0.77 -7.60
CA ILE A 150 -29.74 -0.75 -6.96
C ILE A 150 -30.79 -0.66 -8.07
N PHE A 151 -31.86 -1.43 -7.94
CA PHE A 151 -33.01 -1.42 -8.82
C PHE A 151 -34.26 -1.01 -8.04
N ASP A 152 -35.17 -0.32 -8.68
CA ASP A 152 -36.47 0.02 -8.12
C ASP A 152 -37.43 -1.17 -8.10
N ARG A 153 -38.68 -0.96 -7.63
CA ARG A 153 -39.73 -2.00 -7.57
C ARG A 153 -40.13 -2.49 -8.96
N ASN A 154 -39.89 -1.74 -10.02
CA ASN A 154 -40.20 -2.09 -11.40
C ASN A 154 -39.02 -2.83 -12.09
N GLY A 155 -37.88 -2.96 -11.39
CA GLY A 155 -36.66 -3.53 -11.93
C GLY A 155 -35.85 -2.55 -12.77
N GLU A 156 -36.16 -1.24 -12.72
CA GLU A 156 -35.38 -0.21 -13.38
C GLU A 156 -34.18 0.20 -12.52
N PHE A 157 -33.07 0.52 -13.19
CA PHE A 157 -31.85 0.94 -12.52
C PHE A 157 -32.04 2.27 -11.80
N ASN A 158 -31.75 2.34 -10.51
CA ASN A 158 -31.99 3.49 -9.63
C ASN A 158 -30.72 4.08 -9.00
N GLY A 159 -29.54 3.49 -9.23
CA GLY A 159 -28.29 3.98 -8.69
C GLY A 159 -27.36 2.87 -8.18
N TYR A 160 -26.42 3.25 -7.32
CA TYR A 160 -25.43 2.31 -6.77
C TYR A 160 -25.44 2.34 -5.24
N LEU A 161 -25.32 1.17 -4.63
CA LEU A 161 -24.95 0.98 -3.25
C LEU A 161 -23.43 0.84 -3.17
N ILE A 162 -22.80 1.65 -2.37
CA ILE A 162 -21.36 1.62 -2.13
C ILE A 162 -21.13 1.37 -0.64
N SER A 163 -20.60 0.21 -0.33
CA SER A 163 -20.12 -0.12 1.03
C SER A 163 -18.61 0.03 1.05
N VAL A 164 -18.09 0.71 2.07
CA VAL A 164 -16.65 0.88 2.26
C VAL A 164 -16.25 0.38 3.63
N LYS A 165 -15.43 -0.65 3.64
CA LYS A 165 -14.79 -1.14 4.86
C LYS A 165 -13.51 -0.35 5.09
N ASP A 166 -13.35 0.24 6.27
CA ASP A 166 -12.09 0.87 6.67
C ASP A 166 -11.03 -0.21 6.89
N ILE A 167 -9.97 -0.15 6.08
CA ILE A 167 -8.81 -1.05 6.15
C ILE A 167 -7.54 -0.31 6.56
N THR A 168 -7.65 0.90 7.13
CA THR A 168 -6.51 1.74 7.51
C THR A 168 -5.61 1.03 8.50
N ALA A 169 -6.16 0.53 9.60
CA ALA A 169 -5.41 -0.23 10.60
C ALA A 169 -4.77 -1.51 10.03
N GLN A 170 -5.45 -2.17 9.08
CA GLN A 170 -4.87 -3.33 8.39
C GLN A 170 -3.65 -2.92 7.55
N LYS A 171 -3.75 -1.84 6.77
CA LYS A 171 -2.64 -1.33 5.94
C LYS A 171 -1.45 -0.86 6.79
N GLU A 172 -1.72 -0.20 7.92
CA GLU A 172 -0.69 0.21 8.87
C GLU A 172 0.03 -1.01 9.49
N ASN A 173 -0.72 -2.03 9.90
CA ASN A 173 -0.15 -3.27 10.42
C ASN A 173 0.66 -4.02 9.36
N GLU A 174 0.16 -4.15 8.13
CA GLU A 174 0.91 -4.75 7.01
C GLU A 174 2.24 -4.02 6.80
N LYS A 175 2.23 -2.69 6.84
CA LYS A 175 3.41 -1.86 6.70
C LYS A 175 4.39 -2.05 7.85
N LEU A 176 3.90 -2.11 9.10
CA LEU A 176 4.72 -2.36 10.28
C LEU A 176 5.39 -3.74 10.21
N ILE A 177 4.65 -4.77 9.81
CA ILE A 177 5.19 -6.13 9.60
C ILE A 177 6.31 -6.10 8.55
N LEU A 178 6.10 -5.43 7.41
CA LEU A 178 7.10 -5.30 6.37
C LEU A 178 8.36 -4.58 6.87
N LYS A 179 8.21 -3.48 7.60
CA LYS A 179 9.34 -2.79 8.25
C LYS A 179 10.13 -3.73 9.17
N THR A 180 9.41 -4.45 10.02
CA THR A 180 10.02 -5.39 10.97
C THR A 180 10.79 -6.50 10.25
N ILE A 181 10.22 -7.07 9.19
CA ILE A 181 10.90 -8.10 8.38
C ILE A 181 12.19 -7.54 7.76
N ILE A 182 12.11 -6.35 7.14
CA ILE A 182 13.27 -5.71 6.48
C ILE A 182 14.37 -5.40 7.49
N SER A 183 14.01 -4.82 8.64
CA SER A 183 14.98 -4.47 9.70
C SER A 183 15.61 -5.70 10.34
N THR A 184 14.81 -6.73 10.63
CA THR A 184 15.32 -8.00 11.19
C THR A 184 16.24 -8.72 10.22
N GLN A 185 15.88 -8.77 8.92
CA GLN A 185 16.73 -9.34 7.88
C GLN A 185 18.07 -8.58 7.77
N GLY A 186 18.03 -7.25 7.82
CA GLY A 186 19.24 -6.42 7.80
C GLY A 186 20.13 -6.66 9.02
N ALA A 187 19.53 -6.74 10.21
CA ALA A 187 20.26 -7.03 11.45
C ALA A 187 20.91 -8.42 11.43
N GLU A 188 20.21 -9.45 10.94
CA GLU A 188 20.75 -10.81 10.84
C GLU A 188 21.86 -10.90 9.79
N GLN A 189 21.71 -10.25 8.64
CA GLN A 189 22.80 -10.18 7.64
C GLN A 189 24.07 -9.52 8.23
N ARG A 190 23.88 -8.46 9.00
CA ARG A 190 24.99 -7.80 9.70
C ARG A 190 25.64 -8.74 10.69
N ARG A 191 24.87 -9.40 11.55
CA ARG A 191 25.38 -10.36 12.54
C ARG A 191 26.20 -11.47 11.87
N VAL A 192 25.66 -12.05 10.78
CA VAL A 192 26.37 -13.11 10.03
C VAL A 192 27.67 -12.58 9.41
N ALA A 193 27.65 -11.35 8.85
CA ALA A 193 28.86 -10.75 8.28
C ALA A 193 29.95 -10.52 9.34
N ASP A 194 29.56 -10.00 10.52
CA ASP A 194 30.46 -9.78 11.65
C ASP A 194 31.05 -11.12 12.18
N ASP A 195 30.17 -12.14 12.37
CA ASP A 195 30.60 -13.49 12.82
C ASP A 195 31.57 -14.14 11.80
N LEU A 196 31.31 -14.03 10.50
CA LEU A 196 32.20 -14.56 9.46
C LEU A 196 33.53 -13.82 9.44
N HIS A 197 33.51 -12.49 9.54
CA HIS A 197 34.72 -11.68 9.56
C HIS A 197 35.61 -12.01 10.80
N ASP A 198 34.98 -12.11 11.98
CA ASP A 198 35.72 -12.25 13.24
C ASP A 198 36.22 -13.67 13.47
N SER A 199 35.47 -14.72 13.06
CA SER A 199 35.90 -16.11 13.21
C SER A 199 36.76 -16.60 12.04
N LEU A 200 36.13 -16.77 10.85
CA LEU A 200 36.82 -17.34 9.70
C LEU A 200 37.89 -16.41 9.14
N GLY A 201 37.69 -15.08 9.19
CA GLY A 201 38.68 -14.12 8.74
C GLY A 201 39.97 -14.17 9.57
N GLN A 202 39.84 -14.29 10.89
CA GLN A 202 40.97 -14.43 11.81
C GLN A 202 41.69 -15.79 11.65
N GLU A 203 40.93 -16.89 11.54
CA GLU A 203 41.50 -18.23 11.34
C GLU A 203 42.30 -18.35 10.05
N LEU A 204 41.74 -17.87 8.94
CA LEU A 204 42.40 -17.84 7.64
C LEU A 204 43.66 -16.95 7.65
N SER A 205 43.60 -15.79 8.30
CA SER A 205 44.73 -14.87 8.42
C SER A 205 45.85 -15.50 9.27
N MET A 206 45.49 -16.23 10.32
CA MET A 206 46.47 -16.97 11.15
C MET A 206 47.11 -18.12 10.38
N ALA A 207 46.32 -18.87 9.58
CA ALA A 207 46.84 -19.93 8.71
C ALA A 207 47.82 -19.38 7.67
N GLN A 208 47.49 -18.21 7.05
CA GLN A 208 48.37 -17.51 6.11
C GLN A 208 49.69 -17.09 6.79
N LEU A 209 49.63 -16.54 8.01
CA LEU A 209 50.82 -16.17 8.77
C LEU A 209 51.67 -17.38 9.10
N MET A 210 51.09 -18.51 9.49
CA MET A 210 51.82 -19.75 9.74
C MET A 210 52.51 -20.25 8.47
N LEU A 211 51.83 -20.29 7.33
CA LEU A 211 52.43 -20.70 6.07
C LEU A 211 53.56 -19.77 5.60
N SER A 212 53.41 -18.45 5.78
CA SER A 212 54.47 -17.49 5.46
C SER A 212 55.73 -17.66 6.34
N ASN A 213 55.56 -18.14 7.57
CA ASN A 213 56.70 -18.48 8.44
C ASN A 213 57.39 -19.77 7.99
N PHE A 214 56.68 -20.79 7.48
CA PHE A 214 57.27 -21.99 6.94
C PHE A 214 58.12 -21.72 5.68
N SER A 215 57.73 -20.77 4.83
CA SER A 215 58.50 -20.38 3.63
C SER A 215 59.88 -19.76 3.94
N ARG A 216 60.16 -19.39 5.19
CA ARG A 216 61.48 -18.89 5.66
C ARG A 216 62.50 -19.98 5.97
N PHE A 217 62.07 -21.24 6.07
CA PHE A 217 63.00 -22.36 6.27
C PHE A 217 63.53 -22.80 4.91
N GLU A 218 64.88 -22.93 4.79
CA GLU A 218 65.53 -23.49 3.59
C GLU A 218 65.14 -24.97 3.46
N VAL A 219 64.20 -25.26 2.59
CA VAL A 219 63.83 -26.62 2.22
C VAL A 219 64.42 -26.87 0.80
N ALA A 220 65.26 -27.89 0.71
CA ALA A 220 66.00 -28.19 -0.53
C ALA A 220 65.12 -28.81 -1.66
N ASP A 221 63.84 -29.07 -1.38
CA ASP A 221 62.93 -29.74 -2.29
C ASP A 221 62.01 -28.73 -3.02
N LYS A 222 62.17 -28.63 -4.34
CA LYS A 222 61.43 -27.74 -5.20
C LYS A 222 59.91 -28.06 -5.25
N GLU A 223 59.55 -29.32 -5.06
CA GLU A 223 58.16 -29.78 -5.03
C GLU A 223 57.44 -29.27 -3.77
N TYR A 224 58.15 -29.21 -2.65
CA TYR A 224 57.63 -28.64 -1.42
C TYR A 224 57.36 -27.12 -1.51
N TYR A 225 58.25 -26.37 -2.16
CA TYR A 225 58.04 -24.94 -2.40
C TYR A 225 56.82 -24.67 -3.27
N ASN A 226 56.65 -25.43 -4.34
CA ASN A 226 55.48 -25.31 -5.20
C ASN A 226 54.18 -25.61 -4.46
N LEU A 227 54.20 -26.58 -3.53
CA LEU A 227 53.02 -26.90 -2.69
C LEU A 227 52.70 -25.79 -1.69
N LEU A 228 53.70 -25.19 -1.06
CA LEU A 228 53.51 -24.05 -0.14
C LEU A 228 52.98 -22.81 -0.91
N GLU A 229 53.46 -22.52 -2.08
CA GLU A 229 53.03 -21.42 -2.92
C GLU A 229 51.56 -21.63 -3.30
N LEU A 230 51.17 -22.84 -3.73
CA LEU A 230 49.80 -23.21 -4.01
C LEU A 230 48.87 -23.07 -2.79
N CYS A 231 49.33 -23.52 -1.61
CA CYS A 231 48.53 -23.34 -0.39
C CYS A 231 48.34 -21.88 -0.03
N ASN A 232 49.35 -21.05 -0.22
CA ASN A 232 49.26 -19.62 0.07
C ASN A 232 48.29 -18.94 -0.91
N GLU A 233 48.37 -19.26 -2.21
CA GLU A 233 47.42 -18.78 -3.23
C GLU A 233 45.97 -19.15 -2.93
N ILE A 234 45.73 -20.43 -2.49
CA ILE A 234 44.38 -20.88 -2.09
C ILE A 234 43.86 -20.07 -0.88
N LEU A 235 44.73 -19.84 0.13
CA LEU A 235 44.35 -19.04 1.28
C LEU A 235 44.05 -17.58 0.95
N GLU A 236 44.89 -16.94 0.13
CA GLU A 236 44.66 -15.57 -0.32
C GLU A 236 43.34 -15.45 -1.07
N ASN A 237 43.04 -16.38 -1.95
CA ASN A 237 41.75 -16.44 -2.64
C ASN A 237 40.58 -16.66 -1.70
N SER A 238 40.73 -17.53 -0.69
CA SER A 238 39.70 -17.79 0.33
C SER A 238 39.43 -16.56 1.19
N ILE A 239 40.45 -15.83 1.62
CA ILE A 239 40.33 -14.58 2.37
C ILE A 239 39.63 -13.51 1.50
N LYS A 240 39.98 -13.41 0.21
CA LYS A 240 39.35 -12.49 -0.72
C LYS A 240 37.86 -12.80 -0.88
N HIS A 241 37.50 -14.05 -1.13
CA HIS A 241 36.11 -14.48 -1.26
C HIS A 241 35.31 -14.24 0.04
N LEU A 242 35.90 -14.53 1.22
CA LEU A 242 35.24 -14.24 2.48
C LEU A 242 34.95 -12.75 2.65
N ARG A 243 35.91 -11.88 2.31
CA ARG A 243 35.71 -10.42 2.35
C ARG A 243 34.62 -9.96 1.38
N GLU A 244 34.55 -10.57 0.19
CA GLU A 244 33.49 -10.30 -0.79
C GLU A 244 32.11 -10.70 -0.23
N ILE A 245 31.98 -11.90 0.37
CA ILE A 245 30.75 -12.36 1.01
C ILE A 245 30.33 -11.43 2.15
N CYS A 246 31.26 -11.08 3.06
CA CYS A 246 30.96 -10.14 4.14
C CYS A 246 30.51 -8.78 3.63
N PHE A 247 31.12 -8.29 2.57
CA PHE A 247 30.73 -7.03 1.94
C PHE A 247 29.35 -7.09 1.30
N ASP A 248 29.01 -8.21 0.64
CA ASP A 248 27.70 -8.41 0.03
C ASP A 248 26.59 -8.57 1.10
N LEU A 249 26.90 -9.19 2.22
CA LEU A 249 25.97 -9.31 3.34
C LEU A 249 25.73 -7.97 4.03
N MET A 250 26.81 -7.25 4.39
CA MET A 250 26.72 -5.94 5.03
C MET A 250 28.06 -5.20 4.96
N PRO A 251 28.17 -4.09 4.21
CA PRO A 251 29.42 -3.35 4.17
C PRO A 251 29.68 -2.65 5.52
N ASN A 252 30.76 -3.00 6.18
CA ASN A 252 31.23 -2.31 7.38
C ASN A 252 31.41 -0.80 7.17
N VAL A 253 31.67 -0.40 5.93
CA VAL A 253 31.78 0.99 5.53
C VAL A 253 30.45 1.73 5.68
N LEU A 254 29.30 1.09 5.44
CA LEU A 254 27.98 1.68 5.63
C LEU A 254 27.76 2.04 7.12
N VAL A 255 28.13 1.15 8.02
CA VAL A 255 27.96 1.34 9.47
C VAL A 255 28.83 2.46 10.00
N LYS A 256 30.12 2.49 9.59
CA LYS A 256 31.12 3.43 10.10
C LYS A 256 31.17 4.73 9.31
N GLY A 257 31.00 4.65 7.99
CA GLY A 257 31.23 5.75 7.05
C GLY A 257 29.94 6.36 6.49
N GLY A 258 28.78 5.70 6.66
CA GLY A 258 27.50 6.14 6.11
C GLY A 258 27.28 5.74 4.66
N LEU A 259 26.14 6.17 4.14
CA LEU A 259 25.65 5.79 2.81
C LEU A 259 26.58 6.26 1.70
N GLU A 260 27.05 7.50 1.72
CA GLU A 260 27.95 8.08 0.74
C GLU A 260 29.20 7.20 0.53
N LYS A 261 29.94 6.94 1.62
CA LYS A 261 31.17 6.12 1.55
C LYS A 261 30.92 4.67 1.15
N ALA A 262 29.77 4.13 1.52
CA ALA A 262 29.41 2.77 1.12
C ALA A 262 29.14 2.67 -0.38
N VAL A 263 28.46 3.70 -0.96
CA VAL A 263 28.21 3.77 -2.40
C VAL A 263 29.51 4.03 -3.16
N GLU A 264 30.38 4.95 -2.70
CA GLU A 264 31.72 5.16 -3.29
C GLU A 264 32.54 3.87 -3.32
N THR A 265 32.52 3.09 -2.22
CA THR A 265 33.23 1.81 -2.18
C THR A 265 32.65 0.78 -3.16
N LEU A 266 31.31 0.78 -3.34
CA LEU A 266 30.64 -0.09 -4.31
C LEU A 266 30.98 0.29 -5.74
N VAL A 267 30.97 1.58 -6.06
CA VAL A 267 31.38 2.14 -7.36
C VAL A 267 32.81 1.77 -7.69
N GLY A 268 33.76 2.03 -6.79
CA GLY A 268 35.18 1.71 -7.01
C GLY A 268 35.44 0.22 -7.26
N LYS A 269 34.65 -0.68 -6.65
CA LYS A 269 34.75 -2.13 -6.95
C LYS A 269 34.24 -2.48 -8.34
N LEU A 270 33.17 -1.83 -8.79
CA LEU A 270 32.59 -2.07 -10.12
C LEU A 270 33.50 -1.52 -11.23
N GLU A 271 34.08 -0.35 -11.05
CA GLU A 271 35.04 0.26 -11.97
C GLU A 271 36.31 -0.59 -12.10
N SER A 272 36.82 -1.14 -11.00
CA SER A 272 37.98 -2.01 -11.00
C SER A 272 37.80 -3.32 -11.80
N ALA A 273 36.55 -3.69 -12.12
CA ALA A 273 36.22 -4.84 -12.95
C ALA A 273 36.18 -4.53 -14.47
N ASP A 274 36.54 -3.31 -14.88
CA ASP A 274 36.72 -2.79 -16.27
C ASP A 274 35.54 -3.01 -17.24
N LYS A 275 34.30 -3.07 -16.73
CA LYS A 275 33.14 -3.41 -17.59
C LYS A 275 32.09 -2.34 -17.73
N ILE A 276 32.05 -1.34 -16.85
CA ILE A 276 30.94 -0.39 -16.75
C ILE A 276 31.50 1.00 -16.42
N GLU A 277 31.12 2.00 -17.22
CA GLU A 277 31.34 3.43 -16.90
C GLU A 277 30.32 3.86 -15.83
N ILE A 278 30.78 4.41 -14.71
CA ILE A 278 29.91 4.83 -13.63
C ILE A 278 30.04 6.34 -13.40
N ASP A 279 28.89 7.02 -13.41
CA ASP A 279 28.78 8.41 -13.04
C ASP A 279 28.07 8.50 -11.67
N PHE A 280 28.83 8.80 -10.61
CA PHE A 280 28.32 8.95 -9.26
C PHE A 280 28.32 10.42 -8.85
N VAL A 281 27.12 10.95 -8.65
CA VAL A 281 26.90 12.33 -8.19
C VAL A 281 26.17 12.30 -6.86
N ASN A 282 26.70 12.99 -5.87
CA ASN A 282 26.08 13.15 -4.56
C ASN A 282 26.11 14.60 -4.08
N THR A 283 25.22 14.93 -3.15
CA THR A 283 25.27 16.21 -2.44
C THR A 283 26.55 16.29 -1.60
N GLU A 284 27.27 17.38 -1.67
CA GLU A 284 28.50 17.59 -0.90
C GLU A 284 28.24 17.44 0.60
N ASN A 285 29.04 16.63 1.31
CA ASN A 285 28.87 16.28 2.71
C ASN A 285 27.49 15.63 3.01
N PHE A 286 27.12 14.63 2.26
CA PHE A 286 25.86 13.91 2.44
C PHE A 286 25.65 13.50 3.91
N PRO A 287 24.49 13.86 4.52
CA PRO A 287 24.29 13.66 5.95
C PRO A 287 24.08 12.20 6.32
N ARG A 288 24.31 11.88 7.58
CA ARG A 288 23.89 10.59 8.13
C ARG A 288 22.37 10.56 8.26
N LEU A 289 21.79 9.48 7.79
CA LEU A 289 20.37 9.16 7.98
C LEU A 289 20.22 8.20 9.16
N PHE A 290 19.00 7.89 9.55
CA PHE A 290 18.80 6.78 10.51
C PHE A 290 19.24 5.45 9.87
N SER A 291 19.81 4.57 10.67
CA SER A 291 20.61 3.43 10.17
C SER A 291 19.83 2.47 9.28
N GLU A 292 18.54 2.28 9.57
CA GLU A 292 17.64 1.43 8.80
C GLU A 292 17.41 1.99 7.39
N LEU A 293 17.28 3.31 7.26
CA LEU A 293 17.09 3.97 5.95
C LEU A 293 18.36 3.89 5.11
N GLU A 294 19.54 4.11 5.72
CA GLU A 294 20.82 3.93 5.01
C GLU A 294 20.95 2.51 4.45
N ILE A 295 20.58 1.52 5.25
CA ILE A 295 20.59 0.10 4.83
C ILE A 295 19.62 -0.12 3.67
N VAL A 296 18.40 0.38 3.77
CA VAL A 296 17.38 0.21 2.74
C VAL A 296 17.80 0.86 1.43
N ILE A 297 18.30 2.10 1.46
CA ILE A 297 18.78 2.80 0.27
C ILE A 297 19.94 2.03 -0.35
N TYR A 298 20.93 1.62 0.44
CA TYR A 298 22.06 0.84 -0.04
C TYR A 298 21.62 -0.46 -0.71
N ARG A 299 20.64 -1.18 -0.14
CA ARG A 299 20.07 -2.40 -0.71
C ARG A 299 19.30 -2.16 -2.01
N ILE A 300 18.63 -1.02 -2.15
CA ILE A 300 17.98 -0.64 -3.41
C ILE A 300 19.02 -0.43 -4.50
N ILE A 301 20.12 0.28 -4.19
CA ILE A 301 21.22 0.50 -5.13
C ILE A 301 21.86 -0.84 -5.53
N GLN A 302 22.17 -1.72 -4.57
CA GLN A 302 22.70 -3.06 -4.85
C GLN A 302 21.77 -3.87 -5.75
N GLU A 303 20.47 -3.90 -5.46
CA GLU A 303 19.49 -4.66 -6.23
C GLU A 303 19.37 -4.14 -7.66
N PHE A 304 19.38 -2.81 -7.84
CA PHE A 304 19.37 -2.20 -9.17
C PHE A 304 20.62 -2.60 -9.97
N ILE A 305 21.81 -2.51 -9.37
CA ILE A 305 23.08 -2.90 -9.98
C ILE A 305 23.10 -4.40 -10.31
N ASN A 306 22.64 -5.24 -9.39
CA ASN A 306 22.57 -6.69 -9.62
C ASN A 306 21.62 -7.03 -10.77
N ASN A 307 20.48 -6.34 -10.88
CA ASN A 307 19.53 -6.50 -11.98
C ASN A 307 20.17 -6.06 -13.31
N MET A 308 20.88 -4.94 -13.32
CA MET A 308 21.63 -4.47 -14.47
C MET A 308 22.67 -5.50 -14.92
N ILE A 309 23.51 -6.01 -14.03
CA ILE A 309 24.56 -6.98 -14.35
C ILE A 309 23.98 -8.29 -14.90
N LYS A 310 22.86 -8.77 -14.32
CA LYS A 310 22.25 -10.06 -14.69
C LYS A 310 21.41 -10.01 -15.96
N HIS A 311 20.73 -8.89 -16.18
CA HIS A 311 19.65 -8.81 -17.16
C HIS A 311 19.82 -7.71 -18.19
N SER A 312 20.82 -6.83 -18.05
CA SER A 312 21.06 -5.72 -18.97
C SER A 312 22.38 -5.89 -19.70
N THR A 313 22.47 -5.30 -20.89
CA THR A 313 23.69 -5.16 -21.67
C THR A 313 24.33 -3.78 -21.48
N ALA A 314 23.99 -3.10 -20.38
CA ALA A 314 24.44 -1.75 -20.09
C ALA A 314 25.96 -1.68 -19.93
N ASN A 315 26.53 -0.61 -20.44
CA ASN A 315 27.93 -0.24 -20.25
C ASN A 315 28.06 1.10 -19.50
N LYS A 316 26.94 1.75 -19.16
CA LYS A 316 26.93 2.99 -18.38
C LYS A 316 25.87 2.93 -17.28
N LEU A 317 26.26 3.34 -16.07
CA LEU A 317 25.41 3.46 -14.89
C LEU A 317 25.55 4.86 -14.31
N ASN A 318 24.43 5.54 -14.06
CA ASN A 318 24.42 6.80 -13.32
C ASN A 318 23.76 6.56 -11.97
N ILE A 319 24.36 7.06 -10.91
CA ILE A 319 23.90 7.02 -9.53
C ILE A 319 23.87 8.44 -9.00
N HIS A 320 22.71 8.99 -8.73
CA HIS A 320 22.57 10.30 -8.12
C HIS A 320 21.96 10.14 -6.72
N LEU A 321 22.61 10.72 -5.72
CA LEU A 321 22.22 10.71 -4.33
C LEU A 321 22.11 12.16 -3.85
N ILE A 322 20.90 12.69 -3.83
CA ILE A 322 20.65 14.12 -3.60
C ILE A 322 19.90 14.32 -2.29
N GLU A 323 20.43 15.19 -1.45
CA GLU A 323 19.79 15.61 -0.22
C GLU A 323 18.99 16.90 -0.44
N HIS A 324 17.78 16.92 0.11
CA HIS A 324 16.93 18.09 0.26
C HIS A 324 16.64 18.34 1.75
N ASP A 325 16.04 19.46 2.10
CA ASP A 325 15.79 19.82 3.51
C ASP A 325 15.09 18.71 4.32
N ASN A 326 14.03 18.13 3.77
CA ASN A 326 13.20 17.14 4.47
C ASN A 326 13.20 15.74 3.83
N LYS A 327 13.93 15.55 2.73
CA LYS A 327 13.90 14.31 1.96
C LYS A 327 15.25 14.00 1.31
N VAL A 328 15.41 12.74 0.94
CA VAL A 328 16.55 12.23 0.18
C VAL A 328 16.02 11.63 -1.11
N GLU A 329 16.63 11.99 -2.22
CA GLU A 329 16.31 11.52 -3.55
C GLU A 329 17.45 10.65 -4.10
N ILE A 330 17.08 9.52 -4.68
CA ILE A 330 17.98 8.60 -5.32
C ILE A 330 17.51 8.39 -6.77
N THR A 331 18.38 8.66 -7.73
CA THR A 331 18.13 8.35 -9.14
C THR A 331 19.19 7.39 -9.64
N LEU A 332 18.75 6.25 -10.16
CA LEU A 332 19.58 5.22 -10.75
C LEU A 332 19.18 5.04 -12.21
N SER A 333 20.11 5.10 -13.13
CA SER A 333 19.80 4.86 -14.55
C SER A 333 20.91 4.11 -15.26
N GLU A 334 20.52 3.24 -16.19
CA GLU A 334 21.42 2.45 -17.04
C GLU A 334 20.98 2.51 -18.51
N ASN A 335 21.92 2.32 -19.42
CA ASN A 335 21.72 2.48 -20.86
C ASN A 335 21.56 1.16 -21.63
N GLY A 336 21.17 0.08 -21.00
CA GLY A 336 21.07 -1.25 -21.63
C GLY A 336 19.78 -1.48 -22.40
N GLN A 337 19.42 -2.77 -22.52
CA GLN A 337 18.31 -3.17 -23.39
C GLN A 337 16.91 -2.74 -22.90
N GLY A 338 16.76 -2.35 -21.63
CA GLY A 338 15.46 -2.05 -21.04
C GLY A 338 14.43 -3.18 -21.15
N PHE A 339 13.20 -2.90 -20.76
CA PHE A 339 12.09 -3.85 -20.84
C PHE A 339 10.73 -3.15 -20.98
N ASN A 340 9.70 -3.91 -21.37
CA ASN A 340 8.35 -3.40 -21.51
C ASN A 340 7.62 -3.44 -20.16
N MET A 341 7.30 -2.26 -19.59
CA MET A 341 6.60 -2.10 -18.34
C MET A 341 5.24 -2.83 -18.28
N ALA A 342 4.51 -2.91 -19.41
CA ALA A 342 3.21 -3.60 -19.45
C ALA A 342 3.28 -5.12 -19.24
N LYS A 343 4.48 -5.72 -19.38
CA LYS A 343 4.71 -7.16 -19.13
C LYS A 343 5.09 -7.46 -17.68
N LEU A 344 5.41 -6.45 -16.88
CA LEU A 344 5.79 -6.60 -15.47
C LEU A 344 4.69 -7.21 -14.60
N ASP A 345 3.42 -6.92 -14.89
CA ASP A 345 2.28 -7.40 -14.09
C ASP A 345 1.96 -8.89 -14.29
N ASN A 346 2.55 -9.55 -15.29
CA ASN A 346 2.16 -10.90 -15.73
C ASN A 346 3.20 -12.01 -15.52
N VAL A 347 4.40 -11.74 -15.02
CA VAL A 347 5.47 -12.76 -14.96
C VAL A 347 6.06 -12.86 -13.56
N GLY A 348 6.05 -14.06 -12.99
CA GLY A 348 6.57 -14.38 -11.65
C GLY A 348 8.09 -14.18 -11.44
N ASP A 349 8.80 -13.60 -12.39
CA ASP A 349 10.25 -13.38 -12.37
C ASP A 349 10.67 -11.98 -11.88
N ASN A 350 9.70 -11.13 -11.50
CA ASN A 350 9.94 -9.73 -11.11
C ASN A 350 10.25 -9.52 -9.62
N ARG A 351 10.84 -10.53 -8.96
CA ARG A 351 11.14 -10.46 -7.51
C ARG A 351 12.00 -9.24 -7.13
N GLY A 352 12.98 -8.88 -7.94
CA GLY A 352 13.88 -7.76 -7.66
C GLY A 352 13.14 -6.41 -7.63
N ILE A 353 12.35 -6.10 -8.65
CA ILE A 353 11.60 -4.84 -8.75
C ILE A 353 10.51 -4.78 -7.68
N SER A 354 9.81 -5.89 -7.43
CA SER A 354 8.82 -6.01 -6.36
C SER A 354 9.47 -5.79 -4.98
N ASN A 355 10.68 -6.30 -4.76
CA ASN A 355 11.44 -6.09 -3.54
C ASN A 355 11.83 -4.62 -3.33
N ILE A 356 12.23 -3.92 -4.40
CA ILE A 356 12.51 -2.47 -4.34
C ILE A 356 11.25 -1.71 -3.94
N ARG A 357 10.14 -1.94 -4.64
CA ARG A 357 8.85 -1.32 -4.34
C ARG A 357 8.44 -1.51 -2.86
N THR A 358 8.51 -2.75 -2.39
CA THR A 358 8.12 -3.11 -1.01
C THR A 358 8.96 -2.35 0.01
N LYS A 359 10.29 -2.27 -0.20
CA LYS A 359 11.20 -1.52 0.67
C LYS A 359 10.89 -0.03 0.68
N VAL A 360 10.66 0.57 -0.49
CA VAL A 360 10.33 2.00 -0.60
C VAL A 360 9.05 2.34 0.16
N LEU A 361 7.98 1.59 -0.08
CA LEU A 361 6.68 1.83 0.56
C LEU A 361 6.71 1.59 2.09
N ALA A 362 7.49 0.61 2.55
CA ALA A 362 7.65 0.34 3.99
C ALA A 362 8.22 1.55 4.76
N TYR A 363 9.07 2.35 4.12
CA TYR A 363 9.73 3.52 4.72
C TYR A 363 9.13 4.86 4.27
N ASN A 364 7.84 4.89 3.90
CA ASN A 364 7.11 6.10 3.48
C ASN A 364 7.72 6.80 2.25
N GLY A 365 8.45 6.06 1.43
CA GLY A 365 9.06 6.59 0.21
C GLY A 365 8.10 6.56 -0.97
N GLU A 366 8.45 7.36 -1.98
CA GLU A 366 7.84 7.32 -3.30
C GLU A 366 8.84 6.75 -4.31
N TYR A 367 8.36 6.08 -5.35
CA TYR A 367 9.21 5.58 -6.41
C TYR A 367 8.55 5.73 -7.78
N LYS A 368 9.39 5.90 -8.78
CA LYS A 368 9.01 5.85 -10.20
C LYS A 368 10.01 4.97 -10.93
N LEU A 369 9.52 4.02 -11.67
CA LEU A 369 10.34 3.14 -12.51
C LEU A 369 9.92 3.38 -13.95
N ASN A 370 10.90 3.70 -14.81
CA ASN A 370 10.73 3.89 -16.25
C ASN A 370 11.65 2.93 -16.97
N SER A 371 11.14 2.15 -17.89
CA SER A 371 11.94 1.33 -18.79
C SER A 371 11.23 1.17 -20.13
N GLU A 372 12.03 1.27 -21.20
CA GLU A 372 11.55 1.03 -22.56
C GLU A 372 12.57 0.15 -23.29
N PRO A 373 12.14 -0.79 -24.12
CA PRO A 373 13.03 -1.61 -24.91
C PRO A 373 13.99 -0.74 -25.75
N GLY A 374 15.30 -0.98 -25.59
CA GLY A 374 16.38 -0.25 -26.28
C GLY A 374 16.76 1.10 -25.69
N LYS A 375 16.14 1.53 -24.57
CA LYS A 375 16.45 2.84 -23.94
C LYS A 375 16.98 2.72 -22.51
N GLY A 376 17.14 1.49 -22.01
CA GLY A 376 17.59 1.24 -20.64
C GLY A 376 16.49 1.34 -19.59
N THR A 377 16.92 1.51 -18.34
CA THR A 377 16.04 1.56 -17.18
C THR A 377 16.43 2.72 -16.27
N GLU A 378 15.43 3.42 -15.75
CA GLU A 378 15.57 4.48 -14.76
C GLU A 378 14.67 4.19 -13.56
N LEU A 379 15.26 4.27 -12.37
CA LEU A 379 14.57 4.19 -11.09
C LEU A 379 14.80 5.49 -10.32
N TRP A 380 13.72 6.17 -10.01
CA TRP A 380 13.70 7.32 -9.11
C TRP A 380 13.04 6.92 -7.80
N VAL A 381 13.67 7.25 -6.68
CA VAL A 381 13.16 6.96 -5.32
C VAL A 381 13.38 8.17 -4.44
N GLU A 382 12.39 8.46 -3.60
CA GLU A 382 12.44 9.54 -2.62
C GLU A 382 12.03 9.02 -1.24
N PHE A 383 12.73 9.43 -0.19
CA PHE A 383 12.42 9.11 1.20
C PHE A 383 12.37 10.35 2.07
N PRO A 384 11.48 10.43 3.07
CA PRO A 384 11.57 11.45 4.13
C PRO A 384 12.81 11.21 5.00
N LYS A 385 13.55 12.26 5.38
CA LYS A 385 14.73 12.17 6.26
C LYS A 385 14.40 11.77 7.70
N LYS A 386 13.23 12.16 8.18
CA LYS A 386 12.73 11.80 9.51
C LYS A 386 11.61 10.80 9.37
N GLU A 387 11.58 9.79 10.23
CA GLU A 387 10.33 9.08 10.45
C GLU A 387 9.29 10.11 10.88
N LYS A 388 8.08 10.02 10.30
CA LYS A 388 6.95 10.72 10.90
C LYS A 388 6.79 10.08 12.28
N ASP A 389 7.12 10.84 13.34
CA ASP A 389 6.70 10.49 14.68
C ASP A 389 5.17 10.33 14.63
N GLU A 390 4.70 9.15 15.07
CA GLU A 390 3.29 8.82 15.19
C GLU A 390 2.57 9.77 16.15
#